data_dee4e4502a381097227e0fa34b845f2e
#
_entry.id   dee4e4502a381097227e0fa34b845f2e
#
_cell.length_a   1.000
_cell.length_b   1.000
_cell.length_c   1.000
_cell.angle_alpha   90.00
_cell.angle_beta   90.00
_cell.angle_gamma   90.00
#
_symmetry.space_group_name_H-M   'P 1'
#
loop_
_entity.id
_entity.type
_entity.pdbx_description
1 polymer ?
#
loop_
_entity_poly.entity_id
_entity_poly.type
_entity_poly.pdbx_seq_one_letter_code
_entity_poly.pdbx_strand_id
1 'polypeptide(L)'
;MKKKIFFTILALLVLIGAIIGVKALQIVSLIKMGETFEMPPETVAIEESRTKTLTTSFQSVGSVEAARGVMVASEVSGKVVGILFQSGAEVKAGEALVQIDKSIEEAQLRSAQSTAELNRLNLERIRGLRKTSVVSQSDMDAAEAQAKDSAARVDQLASIVEKRTIRAPFTGRLGIRQIQEGQFLKPSDPIVTLQALDPVYVNFSLPQQRLGDLSVGMKVKISTDALPGRAFDGTLTAIEPAVDAVTRNINLQATLQNHDGALRQGMFVAVSVLVPGTFERVVIPATAVIFAPYGDSVFVVTEVAAKKGPRLEAQQKFIRLGQREGDLVAIEEGLAAGERIVTIGGFKLRNGSHVVAGESSVPASAKPTPAEK
;
A
#
# COMPACT_ATOMS: atom_id res chain seq x y z
N MET A 1 5.70 25.95 103.34
CA MET A 1 5.96 26.09 101.85
C MET A 1 5.94 24.73 101.14
N LYS A 2 6.53 23.69 101.64
CA LYS A 2 6.66 22.40 100.96
C LYS A 2 5.31 21.69 100.62
N LYS A 3 4.23 21.79 101.46
CA LYS A 3 2.91 21.23 101.19
C LYS A 3 2.17 21.89 100.00
N LYS A 4 2.34 23.26 99.79
CA LYS A 4 1.71 23.97 98.70
C LYS A 4 2.32 23.59 97.35
N ILE A 5 3.65 23.38 97.29
CA ILE A 5 4.39 22.97 96.08
C ILE A 5 3.97 21.54 95.69
N PHE A 6 3.77 20.63 96.69
CA PHE A 6 3.32 19.26 96.42
C PHE A 6 1.91 19.25 95.72
N PHE A 7 0.97 20.06 96.24
CA PHE A 7 -0.39 20.12 95.65
C PHE A 7 -0.38 20.75 94.22
N THR A 8 0.49 21.73 94.01
CA THR A 8 0.58 22.33 92.62
C THR A 8 1.20 21.35 91.61
N ILE A 9 2.20 20.55 92.02
CA ILE A 9 2.79 19.55 91.13
C ILE A 9 1.76 18.38 90.90
N LEU A 10 1.02 17.99 91.90
CA LEU A 10 -0.03 16.95 91.80
C LEU A 10 -1.17 17.44 90.87
N ALA A 11 -1.60 18.70 90.97
CA ALA A 11 -2.60 19.31 90.11
C ALA A 11 -2.12 19.42 88.68
N LEU A 12 -0.83 19.74 88.47
CA LEU A 12 -0.21 19.78 87.15
C LEU A 12 -0.15 18.39 86.49
N LEU A 13 0.22 17.34 87.27
CA LEU A 13 0.26 16.00 86.70
C LEU A 13 -1.14 15.46 86.37
N VAL A 14 -2.18 15.81 87.14
CA VAL A 14 -3.57 15.47 86.84
C VAL A 14 -4.03 16.20 85.53
N LEU A 15 -3.65 17.47 85.43
CA LEU A 15 -3.98 18.24 84.21
C LEU A 15 -3.30 17.68 82.99
N ILE A 16 -2.01 17.32 83.06
CA ILE A 16 -1.27 16.70 81.95
C ILE A 16 -1.89 15.32 81.65
N GLY A 17 -2.21 14.52 82.66
CA GLY A 17 -2.89 13.24 82.42
C GLY A 17 -4.23 13.39 81.74
N ALA A 18 -5.04 14.38 82.14
CA ALA A 18 -6.32 14.68 81.47
C ALA A 18 -6.13 15.11 79.99
N ILE A 19 -5.15 15.95 79.71
CA ILE A 19 -4.83 16.38 78.35
C ILE A 19 -4.39 15.17 77.46
N ILE A 20 -3.50 14.33 77.98
CA ILE A 20 -3.05 13.10 77.30
C ILE A 20 -4.24 12.13 77.09
N GLY A 21 -5.11 11.97 78.05
CA GLY A 21 -6.30 11.10 77.96
C GLY A 21 -7.27 11.61 76.91
N VAL A 22 -7.54 12.94 76.84
CA VAL A 22 -8.41 13.50 75.81
C VAL A 22 -7.76 13.38 74.42
N LYS A 23 -6.44 13.57 74.33
CA LYS A 23 -5.71 13.38 73.04
C LYS A 23 -5.71 11.93 72.60
N ALA A 24 -5.52 11.01 73.49
CA ALA A 24 -5.60 9.58 73.17
C ALA A 24 -6.99 9.15 72.69
N LEU A 25 -8.05 9.64 73.35
CA LEU A 25 -9.43 9.42 72.90
C LEU A 25 -9.70 10.06 71.51
N GLN A 26 -9.20 11.26 71.25
CA GLN A 26 -9.31 11.91 69.94
C GLN A 26 -8.57 11.10 68.87
N ILE A 27 -7.37 10.60 69.11
CA ILE A 27 -6.60 9.78 68.18
C ILE A 27 -7.32 8.47 67.88
N VAL A 28 -7.84 7.78 68.91
CA VAL A 28 -8.62 6.52 68.72
C VAL A 28 -9.91 6.77 67.95
N SER A 29 -10.60 7.89 68.17
CA SER A 29 -11.80 8.26 67.43
C SER A 29 -11.46 8.61 65.95
N LEU A 30 -10.34 9.29 65.69
CA LEU A 30 -9.86 9.57 64.30
C LEU A 30 -9.46 8.30 63.57
N ILE A 31 -8.81 7.35 64.25
CA ILE A 31 -8.44 6.04 63.67
C ILE A 31 -9.71 5.26 63.32
N LYS A 32 -10.68 5.20 64.22
CA LYS A 32 -11.97 4.53 63.96
C LYS A 32 -12.78 5.21 62.85
N MET A 33 -12.72 6.54 62.77
CA MET A 33 -13.37 7.30 61.70
C MET A 33 -12.66 7.09 60.34
N GLY A 34 -11.32 6.95 60.35
CA GLY A 34 -10.55 6.61 59.13
C GLY A 34 -10.80 5.18 58.63
N GLU A 35 -11.02 4.20 59.53
CA GLU A 35 -11.36 2.81 59.17
C GLU A 35 -12.81 2.68 58.59
N THR A 36 -13.69 3.65 58.87
CA THR A 36 -15.08 3.67 58.37
C THR A 36 -15.28 4.58 57.16
N PHE A 37 -14.26 5.31 56.75
CA PHE A 37 -14.36 6.20 55.55
C PHE A 37 -14.19 5.37 54.27
N GLU A 38 -15.27 4.75 53.83
CA GLU A 38 -15.34 4.15 52.49
C GLU A 38 -15.56 5.30 51.47
N MET A 39 -14.63 5.45 50.52
CA MET A 39 -14.84 6.35 49.40
C MET A 39 -16.09 5.90 48.62
N PRO A 40 -16.96 6.84 48.17
CA PRO A 40 -18.12 6.49 47.37
C PRO A 40 -17.65 5.73 46.12
N PRO A 41 -18.42 4.73 45.68
CA PRO A 41 -18.04 3.99 44.47
C PRO A 41 -18.08 4.86 43.24
N GLU A 42 -17.07 4.74 42.38
CA GLU A 42 -17.02 5.46 41.10
C GLU A 42 -17.85 4.72 40.05
N THR A 43 -18.71 5.46 39.33
CA THR A 43 -19.51 4.90 38.24
C THR A 43 -18.66 4.81 36.98
N VAL A 44 -18.54 3.63 36.40
CA VAL A 44 -17.73 3.32 35.22
C VAL A 44 -18.49 2.41 34.25
N ALA A 45 -18.17 2.54 32.95
CA ALA A 45 -18.64 1.57 31.98
C ALA A 45 -17.68 0.36 31.96
N ILE A 46 -18.25 -0.84 32.01
CA ILE A 46 -17.50 -2.09 32.05
C ILE A 46 -17.88 -2.91 30.82
N GLU A 47 -16.85 -3.40 30.10
CA GLU A 47 -17.01 -4.34 28.99
C GLU A 47 -16.10 -5.54 29.17
N GLU A 48 -16.43 -6.65 28.53
CA GLU A 48 -15.57 -7.81 28.50
C GLU A 48 -14.59 -7.75 27.35
N SER A 49 -13.33 -8.04 27.61
CA SER A 49 -12.32 -8.20 26.57
C SER A 49 -12.67 -9.40 25.69
N ARG A 50 -12.57 -9.22 24.36
CA ARG A 50 -12.99 -10.24 23.39
C ARG A 50 -11.80 -10.70 22.57
N THR A 51 -11.79 -11.97 22.17
CA THR A 51 -10.85 -12.46 21.18
C THR A 51 -11.37 -12.09 19.79
N LYS A 52 -10.51 -11.50 18.98
CA LYS A 52 -10.77 -11.23 17.56
C LYS A 52 -9.65 -11.81 16.71
N THR A 53 -10.03 -12.38 15.59
CA THR A 53 -9.09 -12.82 14.57
C THR A 53 -8.61 -11.60 13.79
N LEU A 54 -7.33 -11.29 13.89
CA LEU A 54 -6.70 -10.17 13.21
C LEU A 54 -5.81 -10.68 12.08
N THR A 55 -5.80 -9.96 10.97
CA THR A 55 -4.83 -10.16 9.88
C THR A 55 -3.72 -9.12 10.00
N THR A 56 -2.49 -9.59 10.01
CA THR A 56 -1.35 -8.67 9.97
C THR A 56 -1.23 -8.09 8.56
N SER A 57 -1.08 -6.78 8.46
CA SER A 57 -0.77 -6.12 7.21
C SER A 57 0.41 -5.18 7.36
N PHE A 58 1.27 -5.13 6.34
CA PHE A 58 2.34 -4.13 6.26
C PHE A 58 1.89 -3.00 5.35
N GLN A 59 1.93 -1.79 5.89
CA GLN A 59 1.56 -0.60 5.14
C GLN A 59 2.79 0.08 4.56
N SER A 60 2.66 0.54 3.34
CA SER A 60 3.67 1.32 2.62
C SER A 60 3.00 2.31 1.67
N VAL A 61 3.81 3.17 1.07
CA VAL A 61 3.41 4.04 -0.02
C VAL A 61 4.16 3.61 -1.27
N GLY A 62 3.46 3.60 -2.39
CA GLY A 62 4.03 3.22 -3.67
C GLY A 62 3.59 4.12 -4.81
N SER A 63 4.07 3.81 -6.00
CA SER A 63 3.69 4.46 -7.25
C SER A 63 3.21 3.46 -8.28
N VAL A 64 2.21 3.86 -9.05
CA VAL A 64 1.69 3.07 -10.16
C VAL A 64 2.58 3.23 -11.38
N GLU A 65 2.93 2.12 -12.02
CA GLU A 65 3.62 2.07 -13.30
C GLU A 65 2.82 1.27 -14.34
N ALA A 66 2.89 1.70 -15.60
CA ALA A 66 2.33 0.93 -16.69
C ALA A 66 3.15 -0.37 -16.90
N ALA A 67 2.48 -1.48 -17.23
CA ALA A 67 3.19 -2.73 -17.53
C ALA A 67 4.12 -2.59 -18.74
N ARG A 68 3.77 -1.76 -19.70
CA ARG A 68 4.61 -1.35 -20.83
C ARG A 68 4.35 0.12 -21.09
N GLY A 69 5.41 0.90 -21.15
CA GLY A 69 5.35 2.31 -21.51
C GLY A 69 6.51 2.67 -22.43
N VAL A 70 6.21 3.32 -23.55
CA VAL A 70 7.22 3.77 -24.49
C VAL A 70 6.84 5.13 -25.07
N MET A 71 7.84 5.95 -25.37
CA MET A 71 7.69 7.08 -26.26
C MET A 71 7.87 6.58 -27.70
N VAL A 72 6.77 6.54 -28.44
CA VAL A 72 6.84 6.26 -29.89
C VAL A 72 7.53 7.43 -30.56
N ALA A 73 8.61 7.15 -31.27
CA ALA A 73 9.44 8.13 -31.95
C ALA A 73 9.65 7.73 -33.42
N SER A 74 10.06 8.65 -34.25
CA SER A 74 10.40 8.35 -35.64
C SER A 74 11.71 7.59 -35.75
N GLU A 75 11.74 6.53 -36.58
CA GLU A 75 12.98 5.81 -36.91
C GLU A 75 13.67 6.41 -38.13
N VAL A 76 12.94 7.16 -38.96
CA VAL A 76 13.41 7.69 -40.24
C VAL A 76 13.10 9.19 -40.37
N SER A 77 13.90 9.87 -41.19
CA SER A 77 13.64 11.28 -41.54
C SER A 77 12.56 11.39 -42.60
N GLY A 78 11.68 12.38 -42.48
CA GLY A 78 10.75 12.71 -43.57
C GLY A 78 9.59 13.57 -43.13
N LYS A 79 8.79 14.00 -44.09
CA LYS A 79 7.61 14.85 -43.88
C LYS A 79 6.41 13.98 -43.47
N VAL A 80 5.71 14.38 -42.43
CA VAL A 80 4.43 13.75 -42.03
C VAL A 80 3.36 14.12 -43.06
N VAL A 81 2.76 13.11 -43.68
CA VAL A 81 1.68 13.27 -44.67
C VAL A 81 0.32 12.83 -44.10
N GLY A 82 0.31 12.12 -42.99
CA GLY A 82 -0.94 11.75 -42.32
C GLY A 82 -0.72 11.30 -40.90
N ILE A 83 -1.67 11.64 -40.04
CA ILE A 83 -1.75 11.21 -38.67
C ILE A 83 -3.05 10.40 -38.51
N LEU A 84 -2.93 9.13 -38.20
CA LEU A 84 -4.01 8.13 -38.24
C LEU A 84 -4.64 7.87 -36.89
N PHE A 85 -4.24 8.59 -35.84
CA PHE A 85 -4.75 8.41 -34.48
C PHE A 85 -5.24 9.71 -33.86
N GLN A 86 -6.06 9.59 -32.82
CA GLN A 86 -6.45 10.70 -31.96
C GLN A 86 -5.73 10.59 -30.59
N SER A 87 -5.42 11.75 -29.98
CA SER A 87 -4.86 11.80 -28.63
C SER A 87 -5.79 11.12 -27.63
N GLY A 88 -5.24 10.22 -26.78
CA GLY A 88 -6.01 9.48 -25.79
C GLY A 88 -6.73 8.22 -26.31
N ALA A 89 -6.64 7.92 -27.62
CA ALA A 89 -7.26 6.74 -28.21
C ALA A 89 -6.56 5.45 -27.77
N GLU A 90 -7.30 4.34 -27.79
CA GLU A 90 -6.75 3.00 -27.68
C GLU A 90 -6.38 2.46 -29.06
N VAL A 91 -5.23 1.81 -29.11
CA VAL A 91 -4.69 1.24 -30.36
C VAL A 91 -4.22 -0.19 -30.14
N LYS A 92 -4.25 -0.99 -31.19
CA LYS A 92 -3.76 -2.37 -31.21
C LYS A 92 -2.31 -2.44 -31.67
N ALA A 93 -1.60 -3.49 -31.26
CA ALA A 93 -0.27 -3.79 -31.78
C ALA A 93 -0.28 -3.84 -33.31
N GLY A 94 0.69 -3.17 -33.95
CA GLY A 94 0.80 -3.08 -35.42
C GLY A 94 -0.09 -2.04 -36.08
N GLU A 95 -0.99 -1.38 -35.35
CA GLU A 95 -1.86 -0.32 -35.90
C GLU A 95 -1.03 0.88 -36.37
N ALA A 96 -1.32 1.39 -37.58
CA ALA A 96 -0.62 2.51 -38.14
C ALA A 96 -0.98 3.81 -37.41
N LEU A 97 0.03 4.54 -36.95
CA LEU A 97 -0.10 5.79 -36.21
C LEU A 97 0.22 6.99 -37.07
N VAL A 98 1.33 6.93 -37.79
CA VAL A 98 1.82 8.08 -38.61
C VAL A 98 2.31 7.58 -39.94
N GLN A 99 1.95 8.32 -40.96
CA GLN A 99 2.44 8.11 -42.31
C GLN A 99 3.46 9.22 -42.66
N ILE A 100 4.68 8.81 -42.93
CA ILE A 100 5.73 9.67 -43.52
C ILE A 100 5.68 9.56 -45.03
N ASP A 101 6.03 10.62 -45.75
CA ASP A 101 6.10 10.61 -47.20
C ASP A 101 7.02 9.47 -47.67
N LYS A 102 6.49 8.60 -48.51
CA LYS A 102 7.15 7.40 -49.04
C LYS A 102 7.16 7.33 -50.55
N SER A 103 6.77 8.44 -51.21
CA SER A 103 6.59 8.49 -52.66
C SER A 103 7.84 8.10 -53.45
N ILE A 104 9.02 8.55 -52.98
CA ILE A 104 10.30 8.24 -53.63
C ILE A 104 10.66 6.77 -53.41
N GLU A 105 10.55 6.27 -52.19
CA GLU A 105 10.89 4.87 -51.84
C GLU A 105 9.93 3.88 -52.52
N GLU A 106 8.65 4.19 -52.65
CA GLU A 106 7.72 3.37 -53.42
C GLU A 106 8.07 3.33 -54.89
N ALA A 107 8.51 4.46 -55.47
CA ALA A 107 8.97 4.45 -56.86
C ALA A 107 10.24 3.60 -57.04
N GLN A 108 11.18 3.70 -56.13
CA GLN A 108 12.38 2.87 -56.13
C GLN A 108 12.05 1.37 -55.95
N LEU A 109 11.12 1.02 -55.05
CA LEU A 109 10.65 -0.35 -54.85
C LEU A 109 10.01 -0.88 -56.15
N ARG A 110 9.12 -0.15 -56.81
CA ARG A 110 8.54 -0.59 -58.08
C ARG A 110 9.59 -0.82 -59.18
N SER A 111 10.61 0.04 -59.28
CA SER A 111 11.72 -0.15 -60.20
C SER A 111 12.52 -1.44 -59.90
N ALA A 112 12.86 -1.66 -58.65
CA ALA A 112 13.55 -2.89 -58.24
C ALA A 112 12.71 -4.16 -58.47
N GLN A 113 11.39 -4.11 -58.25
CA GLN A 113 10.47 -5.21 -58.53
C GLN A 113 10.46 -5.56 -60.02
N SER A 114 10.46 -4.55 -60.90
CA SER A 114 10.53 -4.77 -62.36
C SER A 114 11.84 -5.45 -62.77
N THR A 115 12.98 -5.03 -62.14
CA THR A 115 14.30 -5.64 -62.38
C THR A 115 14.35 -7.07 -61.90
N ALA A 116 13.83 -7.35 -60.70
CA ALA A 116 13.79 -8.69 -60.12
C ALA A 116 12.92 -9.65 -60.97
N GLU A 117 11.80 -9.17 -61.47
CA GLU A 117 10.93 -9.94 -62.36
C GLU A 117 11.64 -10.27 -63.70
N LEU A 118 12.37 -9.30 -64.31
CA LEU A 118 13.17 -9.58 -65.49
C LEU A 118 14.23 -10.66 -65.23
N ASN A 119 14.96 -10.56 -64.16
CA ASN A 119 16.00 -11.55 -63.81
C ASN A 119 15.41 -12.93 -63.46
N ARG A 120 14.24 -12.99 -62.81
CA ARG A 120 13.49 -14.20 -62.59
C ARG A 120 13.11 -14.92 -63.87
N LEU A 121 12.54 -14.17 -64.85
CA LEU A 121 12.18 -14.70 -66.14
C LEU A 121 13.41 -15.16 -66.93
N ASN A 122 14.53 -14.44 -66.85
CA ASN A 122 15.78 -14.84 -67.48
C ASN A 122 16.33 -16.13 -66.89
N LEU A 123 16.32 -16.26 -65.54
CA LEU A 123 16.72 -17.51 -64.86
C LEU A 123 15.83 -18.70 -65.30
N GLU A 124 14.55 -18.53 -65.36
CA GLU A 124 13.61 -19.57 -65.86
C GLU A 124 13.94 -19.99 -67.29
N ARG A 125 14.24 -19.02 -68.17
CA ARG A 125 14.65 -19.28 -69.54
C ARG A 125 15.96 -20.10 -69.60
N ILE A 126 16.98 -19.67 -68.82
CA ILE A 126 18.26 -20.37 -68.76
C ILE A 126 18.12 -21.77 -68.18
N ARG A 127 17.28 -21.94 -67.16
CA ARG A 127 16.91 -23.26 -66.62
C ARG A 127 16.28 -24.19 -67.65
N GLY A 128 15.39 -23.63 -68.51
CA GLY A 128 14.81 -24.35 -69.62
C GLY A 128 15.83 -24.81 -70.66
N LEU A 129 16.72 -23.87 -71.10
CA LEU A 129 17.81 -24.20 -72.07
C LEU A 129 18.85 -25.13 -71.48
N ARG A 130 19.11 -25.16 -70.19
CA ARG A 130 20.04 -26.08 -69.52
C ARG A 130 19.54 -27.53 -69.60
N LYS A 131 18.23 -27.78 -69.57
CA LYS A 131 17.66 -29.10 -69.72
C LYS A 131 17.96 -29.70 -71.14
N THR A 132 18.22 -28.87 -72.11
CA THR A 132 18.60 -29.26 -73.49
C THR A 132 20.13 -29.15 -73.74
N SER A 133 20.94 -28.95 -72.67
CA SER A 133 22.40 -28.84 -72.73
C SER A 133 22.91 -27.69 -73.62
N VAL A 134 22.13 -26.67 -73.85
CA VAL A 134 22.48 -25.50 -74.73
C VAL A 134 23.31 -24.47 -73.99
N VAL A 135 23.22 -24.38 -72.64
CA VAL A 135 23.94 -23.37 -71.84
C VAL A 135 24.90 -24.00 -70.84
N SER A 136 25.98 -23.30 -70.45
CA SER A 136 26.97 -23.74 -69.50
C SER A 136 26.46 -23.71 -68.04
N GLN A 137 27.13 -24.44 -67.12
CA GLN A 137 26.86 -24.37 -65.70
C GLN A 137 27.13 -22.95 -65.17
N SER A 138 28.19 -22.31 -65.64
CA SER A 138 28.55 -20.95 -65.28
C SER A 138 27.45 -19.93 -65.61
N ASP A 139 26.77 -20.09 -66.77
CA ASP A 139 25.69 -19.19 -67.16
C ASP A 139 24.45 -19.39 -66.27
N MET A 140 24.21 -20.64 -65.89
CA MET A 140 23.12 -20.94 -64.93
C MET A 140 23.42 -20.34 -63.56
N ASP A 141 24.63 -20.54 -63.02
CA ASP A 141 25.01 -20.02 -61.73
C ASP A 141 24.99 -18.48 -61.70
N ALA A 142 25.44 -17.83 -62.78
CA ALA A 142 25.36 -16.38 -62.93
C ALA A 142 23.92 -15.87 -62.96
N ALA A 143 23.02 -16.51 -63.71
CA ALA A 143 21.61 -16.12 -63.73
C ALA A 143 20.92 -16.33 -62.38
N GLU A 144 21.28 -17.40 -61.64
CA GLU A 144 20.74 -17.67 -60.32
C GLU A 144 21.25 -16.60 -59.31
N ALA A 145 22.53 -16.27 -59.34
CA ALA A 145 23.10 -15.21 -58.51
C ALA A 145 22.43 -13.85 -58.77
N GLN A 146 22.21 -13.50 -60.03
CA GLN A 146 21.58 -12.23 -60.41
C GLN A 146 20.09 -12.14 -59.99
N ALA A 147 19.36 -13.28 -60.08
CA ALA A 147 17.99 -13.35 -59.61
C ALA A 147 17.90 -13.20 -58.07
N LYS A 148 18.82 -13.82 -57.32
CA LYS A 148 18.91 -13.69 -55.88
C LYS A 148 19.27 -12.26 -55.45
N ASP A 149 20.23 -11.66 -56.11
CA ASP A 149 20.64 -10.26 -55.81
C ASP A 149 19.47 -9.28 -56.01
N SER A 150 18.80 -9.37 -57.14
CA SER A 150 17.67 -8.49 -57.40
C SER A 150 16.48 -8.72 -56.44
N ALA A 151 16.22 -9.96 -55.99
CA ALA A 151 15.20 -10.24 -55.00
C ALA A 151 15.60 -9.63 -53.62
N ALA A 152 16.85 -9.78 -53.20
CA ALA A 152 17.34 -9.16 -51.96
C ALA A 152 17.22 -7.63 -52.00
N ARG A 153 17.40 -7.02 -53.17
CA ARG A 153 17.23 -5.57 -53.36
C ARG A 153 15.77 -5.14 -53.18
N VAL A 154 14.81 -5.94 -53.68
CA VAL A 154 13.38 -5.70 -53.44
C VAL A 154 13.06 -5.75 -51.94
N ASP A 155 13.53 -6.78 -51.21
CA ASP A 155 13.30 -6.92 -49.77
C ASP A 155 13.89 -5.75 -48.99
N GLN A 156 15.08 -5.28 -49.36
CA GLN A 156 15.70 -4.11 -48.75
C GLN A 156 14.83 -2.85 -48.93
N LEU A 157 14.34 -2.57 -50.15
CA LEU A 157 13.52 -1.39 -50.40
C LEU A 157 12.13 -1.52 -49.81
N ALA A 158 11.56 -2.71 -49.76
CA ALA A 158 10.29 -2.99 -49.07
C ALA A 158 10.39 -2.64 -47.58
N SER A 159 11.47 -3.03 -46.92
CA SER A 159 11.73 -2.70 -45.52
C SER A 159 11.88 -1.18 -45.29
N ILE A 160 12.48 -0.47 -46.23
CA ILE A 160 12.59 1.00 -46.17
C ILE A 160 11.21 1.65 -46.30
N VAL A 161 10.35 1.18 -47.20
CA VAL A 161 8.98 1.67 -47.39
C VAL A 161 8.14 1.38 -46.15
N GLU A 162 8.30 0.18 -45.53
CA GLU A 162 7.58 -0.21 -44.32
C GLU A 162 7.89 0.74 -43.16
N LYS A 163 9.16 1.11 -42.95
CA LYS A 163 9.58 2.07 -41.93
C LYS A 163 9.00 3.47 -42.06
N ARG A 164 8.47 3.81 -43.25
CA ARG A 164 7.75 5.09 -43.49
C ARG A 164 6.37 5.12 -42.85
N THR A 165 5.86 3.97 -42.38
CA THR A 165 4.61 3.89 -41.63
C THR A 165 4.96 3.52 -40.17
N ILE A 166 4.82 4.48 -39.27
CA ILE A 166 5.10 4.29 -37.87
C ILE A 166 3.88 3.59 -37.22
N ARG A 167 4.13 2.46 -36.55
CA ARG A 167 3.09 1.61 -35.98
C ARG A 167 3.22 1.52 -34.47
N ALA A 168 2.10 1.18 -33.82
CA ALA A 168 2.08 0.88 -32.38
C ALA A 168 2.84 -0.43 -32.08
N PRO A 169 3.87 -0.44 -31.22
CA PRO A 169 4.64 -1.64 -30.90
C PRO A 169 3.86 -2.66 -30.06
N PHE A 170 2.85 -2.22 -29.33
CA PHE A 170 1.95 -3.06 -28.54
C PHE A 170 0.58 -2.39 -28.37
N THR A 171 -0.40 -3.16 -27.94
CA THR A 171 -1.76 -2.66 -27.63
C THR A 171 -1.73 -1.81 -26.37
N GLY A 172 -2.32 -0.61 -26.42
CA GLY A 172 -2.36 0.30 -25.29
C GLY A 172 -3.06 1.61 -25.60
N ARG A 173 -2.96 2.55 -24.67
CA ARG A 173 -3.55 3.87 -24.78
C ARG A 173 -2.51 4.90 -25.13
N LEU A 174 -2.83 5.72 -26.13
CA LEU A 174 -1.98 6.82 -26.57
C LEU A 174 -2.13 8.04 -25.65
N GLY A 175 -1.04 8.77 -25.48
CA GLY A 175 -1.02 10.05 -24.81
C GLY A 175 -1.42 11.21 -25.72
N ILE A 176 -0.90 12.39 -25.40
CA ILE A 176 -1.10 13.60 -26.20
C ILE A 176 -0.09 13.59 -27.35
N ARG A 177 -0.59 13.84 -28.55
CA ARG A 177 0.20 13.97 -29.78
C ARG A 177 1.16 15.15 -29.71
N GLN A 178 2.42 14.92 -30.09
CA GLN A 178 3.48 15.93 -30.07
C GLN A 178 3.89 16.43 -31.48
N ILE A 179 3.25 15.93 -32.55
CA ILE A 179 3.57 16.24 -33.93
C ILE A 179 2.37 16.82 -34.67
N GLN A 180 2.65 17.45 -35.83
CA GLN A 180 1.64 17.99 -36.70
C GLN A 180 1.79 17.46 -38.14
N GLU A 181 0.69 17.44 -38.91
CA GLU A 181 0.74 17.16 -40.33
C GLU A 181 1.57 18.24 -41.04
N GLY A 182 2.39 17.82 -42.02
CA GLY A 182 3.31 18.70 -42.70
C GLY A 182 4.65 18.93 -42.01
N GLN A 183 4.78 18.53 -40.74
CA GLN A 183 6.04 18.61 -39.97
C GLN A 183 7.09 17.68 -40.58
N PHE A 184 8.35 18.09 -40.56
CA PHE A 184 9.49 17.26 -40.92
C PHE A 184 10.05 16.61 -39.64
N LEU A 185 10.09 15.28 -39.59
CA LEU A 185 10.63 14.51 -38.49
C LEU A 185 12.07 14.06 -38.78
N LYS A 186 12.85 13.94 -37.73
CA LYS A 186 14.17 13.30 -37.70
C LYS A 186 14.11 12.00 -36.89
N PRO A 187 15.08 11.08 -37.04
CA PRO A 187 15.18 9.94 -36.16
C PRO A 187 15.20 10.35 -34.67
N SER A 188 14.47 9.65 -33.86
CA SER A 188 14.27 9.89 -32.43
C SER A 188 13.35 11.07 -32.05
N ASP A 189 12.79 11.80 -33.02
CA ASP A 189 11.77 12.81 -32.69
C ASP A 189 10.54 12.15 -32.04
N PRO A 190 10.10 12.64 -30.85
CA PRO A 190 8.97 12.07 -30.14
C PRO A 190 7.65 12.36 -30.85
N ILE A 191 6.78 11.36 -30.92
CA ILE A 191 5.48 11.42 -31.59
C ILE A 191 4.34 11.40 -30.58
N VAL A 192 4.31 10.36 -29.77
CA VAL A 192 3.26 10.13 -28.75
C VAL A 192 3.73 9.08 -27.74
N THR A 193 3.31 9.22 -26.48
CA THR A 193 3.47 8.16 -25.49
C THR A 193 2.45 7.05 -25.75
N LEU A 194 2.86 5.81 -25.61
CA LEU A 194 1.99 4.64 -25.65
C LEU A 194 2.16 3.87 -24.35
N GLN A 195 1.06 3.58 -23.67
CA GLN A 195 1.05 2.89 -22.37
C GLN A 195 0.05 1.74 -22.37
N ALA A 196 0.49 0.56 -21.93
CA ALA A 196 -0.39 -0.54 -21.61
C ALA A 196 -0.76 -0.40 -20.13
N LEU A 197 -2.03 -0.01 -19.89
CA LEU A 197 -2.54 0.27 -18.55
C LEU A 197 -3.25 -0.92 -17.89
N ASP A 198 -3.28 -2.08 -18.54
CA ASP A 198 -3.82 -3.32 -17.99
C ASP A 198 -2.95 -4.51 -18.43
N PRO A 199 -2.33 -5.22 -17.48
CA PRO A 199 -2.25 -4.88 -16.05
C PRO A 199 -1.38 -3.64 -15.76
N VAL A 200 -1.43 -3.14 -14.52
CA VAL A 200 -0.50 -2.14 -14.00
C VAL A 200 0.38 -2.74 -12.90
N TYR A 201 1.55 -2.16 -12.73
CA TYR A 201 2.45 -2.45 -11.63
C TYR A 201 2.36 -1.38 -10.56
N VAL A 202 2.56 -1.78 -9.33
CA VAL A 202 2.74 -0.87 -8.19
C VAL A 202 4.07 -1.20 -7.55
N ASN A 203 4.99 -0.25 -7.61
CA ASN A 203 6.29 -0.34 -6.97
C ASN A 203 6.24 0.38 -5.62
N PHE A 204 6.69 -0.29 -4.58
CA PHE A 204 6.72 0.20 -3.21
C PHE A 204 7.88 -0.42 -2.45
N SER A 205 8.19 0.09 -1.27
CA SER A 205 9.30 -0.45 -0.48
C SER A 205 8.88 -0.74 0.96
N LEU A 206 9.49 -1.76 1.56
CA LEU A 206 9.33 -2.11 2.96
C LEU A 206 10.69 -2.25 3.65
N PRO A 207 10.79 -2.01 4.98
CA PRO A 207 12.02 -2.22 5.73
C PRO A 207 12.52 -3.67 5.63
N GLN A 208 13.83 -3.86 5.49
CA GLN A 208 14.47 -5.19 5.35
C GLN A 208 14.12 -6.19 6.48
N GLN A 209 13.77 -5.67 7.67
CA GLN A 209 13.36 -6.49 8.82
C GLN A 209 12.10 -7.33 8.55
N ARG A 210 11.29 -6.93 7.55
CA ARG A 210 10.08 -7.63 7.14
C ARG A 210 10.31 -8.69 6.07
N LEU A 211 11.54 -8.84 5.58
CA LEU A 211 11.86 -9.78 4.48
C LEU A 211 11.43 -11.22 4.80
N GLY A 212 11.62 -11.66 6.05
CA GLY A 212 11.24 -13.02 6.48
C GLY A 212 9.74 -13.31 6.42
N ASP A 213 8.93 -12.26 6.45
CA ASP A 213 7.46 -12.35 6.42
C ASP A 213 6.88 -12.21 5.02
N LEU A 214 7.72 -11.92 3.99
CA LEU A 214 7.30 -11.65 2.63
C LEU A 214 7.50 -12.85 1.71
N SER A 215 6.51 -13.11 0.86
CA SER A 215 6.57 -14.12 -0.18
C SER A 215 5.82 -13.67 -1.43
N VAL A 216 6.36 -13.99 -2.59
CA VAL A 216 5.67 -13.79 -3.88
C VAL A 216 4.33 -14.54 -3.84
N GLY A 217 3.28 -13.93 -4.37
CA GLY A 217 1.91 -14.45 -4.34
C GLY A 217 1.05 -13.89 -3.21
N MET A 218 1.60 -13.12 -2.27
CA MET A 218 0.81 -12.45 -1.23
C MET A 218 -0.18 -11.46 -1.83
N LYS A 219 -1.36 -11.38 -1.20
CA LYS A 219 -2.39 -10.42 -1.57
C LYS A 219 -1.99 -9.02 -1.10
N VAL A 220 -2.24 -8.05 -1.96
CA VAL A 220 -1.97 -6.64 -1.69
C VAL A 220 -3.25 -5.85 -1.92
N LYS A 221 -3.63 -5.02 -0.95
CA LYS A 221 -4.71 -4.04 -1.12
C LYS A 221 -4.13 -2.67 -1.35
N ILE A 222 -4.67 -1.98 -2.33
CA ILE A 222 -4.17 -0.69 -2.78
C ILE A 222 -5.32 0.31 -2.78
N SER A 223 -5.05 1.49 -2.25
CA SER A 223 -5.98 2.62 -2.27
C SER A 223 -5.24 3.89 -2.67
N THR A 224 -5.98 4.85 -3.23
CA THR A 224 -5.43 6.15 -3.62
C THR A 224 -6.40 7.26 -3.27
N ASP A 225 -5.87 8.40 -2.86
CA ASP A 225 -6.68 9.60 -2.55
C ASP A 225 -7.38 10.16 -3.79
N ALA A 226 -6.85 9.87 -4.99
CA ALA A 226 -7.48 10.25 -6.25
C ALA A 226 -8.83 9.53 -6.51
N LEU A 227 -9.07 8.39 -5.83
CA LEU A 227 -10.29 7.58 -5.97
C LEU A 227 -10.78 7.17 -4.58
N PRO A 228 -11.34 8.10 -3.80
CA PRO A 228 -11.74 7.85 -2.42
C PRO A 228 -12.81 6.77 -2.34
N GLY A 229 -12.65 5.86 -1.37
CA GLY A 229 -13.59 4.75 -1.16
C GLY A 229 -13.42 3.54 -2.09
N ARG A 230 -12.47 3.59 -3.06
CA ARG A 230 -12.12 2.44 -3.90
C ARG A 230 -10.85 1.77 -3.40
N ALA A 231 -10.89 0.45 -3.29
CA ALA A 231 -9.74 -0.39 -3.06
C ALA A 231 -9.52 -1.30 -4.27
N PHE A 232 -8.28 -1.52 -4.62
CA PHE A 232 -7.86 -2.40 -5.71
C PHE A 232 -7.11 -3.58 -5.12
N ASP A 233 -7.47 -4.78 -5.55
CA ASP A 233 -6.78 -5.99 -5.14
C ASP A 233 -5.66 -6.31 -6.13
N GLY A 234 -4.51 -6.65 -5.59
CA GLY A 234 -3.34 -7.04 -6.37
C GLY A 234 -2.60 -8.22 -5.75
N THR A 235 -1.56 -8.64 -6.40
CA THR A 235 -0.70 -9.73 -5.94
C THR A 235 0.75 -9.27 -5.99
N LEU A 236 1.52 -9.56 -4.94
CA LEU A 236 2.97 -9.35 -4.90
C LEU A 236 3.63 -10.28 -5.91
N THR A 237 4.23 -9.71 -6.95
CA THR A 237 4.81 -10.49 -8.07
C THR A 237 6.32 -10.54 -8.04
N ALA A 238 6.98 -9.53 -7.46
CA ALA A 238 8.42 -9.53 -7.37
C ALA A 238 8.91 -8.90 -6.06
N ILE A 239 10.02 -9.41 -5.58
CA ILE A 239 10.81 -8.88 -4.45
C ILE A 239 12.21 -8.67 -4.99
N GLU A 240 12.73 -7.43 -4.89
CA GLU A 240 14.09 -7.11 -5.31
C GLU A 240 15.10 -7.93 -4.51
N PRO A 241 16.07 -8.63 -5.15
CA PRO A 241 17.05 -9.43 -4.41
C PRO A 241 18.07 -8.58 -3.64
N ALA A 242 18.21 -7.31 -4.02
CA ALA A 242 19.13 -6.37 -3.36
C ALA A 242 18.38 -5.45 -2.40
N VAL A 243 18.95 -5.21 -1.24
CA VAL A 243 18.50 -4.20 -0.28
C VAL A 243 19.17 -2.88 -0.62
N ASP A 244 18.40 -1.80 -0.66
CA ASP A 244 18.96 -0.46 -0.80
C ASP A 244 19.85 -0.12 0.40
N ALA A 245 21.13 0.11 0.14
CA ALA A 245 22.15 0.30 1.18
C ALA A 245 21.95 1.62 1.98
N VAL A 246 21.27 2.61 1.40
CA VAL A 246 21.04 3.93 2.00
C VAL A 246 19.81 3.91 2.87
N THR A 247 18.70 3.43 2.34
CA THR A 247 17.39 3.46 3.03
C THR A 247 17.14 2.21 3.86
N ARG A 248 17.90 1.12 3.65
CA ARG A 248 17.68 -0.19 4.26
C ARG A 248 16.31 -0.79 3.95
N ASN A 249 15.74 -0.41 2.82
CA ASN A 249 14.47 -0.93 2.34
C ASN A 249 14.67 -1.94 1.21
N ILE A 250 13.67 -2.80 1.04
CA ILE A 250 13.55 -3.74 -0.06
C ILE A 250 12.46 -3.23 -0.98
N ASN A 251 12.76 -3.15 -2.28
CA ASN A 251 11.78 -2.80 -3.29
C ASN A 251 10.93 -4.01 -3.65
N LEU A 252 9.65 -3.75 -3.80
CA LEU A 252 8.61 -4.74 -4.05
C LEU A 252 7.76 -4.28 -5.22
N GLN A 253 7.27 -5.24 -6.00
CA GLN A 253 6.36 -4.97 -7.09
C GLN A 253 5.10 -5.83 -6.96
N ALA A 254 3.95 -5.20 -6.99
CA ALA A 254 2.65 -5.85 -7.08
C ALA A 254 2.05 -5.64 -8.47
N THR A 255 1.33 -6.64 -8.96
CA THR A 255 0.58 -6.59 -10.21
C THR A 255 -0.91 -6.50 -9.92
N LEU A 256 -1.60 -5.57 -10.59
CA LEU A 256 -3.03 -5.33 -10.47
C LEU A 256 -3.69 -5.37 -11.83
N GLN A 257 -4.93 -5.87 -11.87
CA GLN A 257 -5.81 -5.69 -13.01
C GLN A 257 -6.43 -4.28 -12.98
N ASN A 258 -6.49 -3.63 -14.12
CA ASN A 258 -6.94 -2.24 -14.25
C ASN A 258 -7.86 -2.07 -15.48
N HIS A 259 -8.83 -2.97 -15.61
CA HIS A 259 -9.71 -3.06 -16.79
C HIS A 259 -10.46 -1.76 -17.10
N ASP A 260 -10.77 -0.96 -16.09
CA ASP A 260 -11.44 0.34 -16.24
C ASP A 260 -10.48 1.52 -16.49
N GLY A 261 -9.16 1.26 -16.50
CA GLY A 261 -8.13 2.28 -16.69
C GLY A 261 -8.13 3.38 -15.63
N ALA A 262 -8.68 3.11 -14.44
CA ALA A 262 -8.79 4.08 -13.36
C ALA A 262 -7.43 4.43 -12.75
N LEU A 263 -6.53 3.45 -12.64
CA LEU A 263 -5.16 3.66 -12.20
C LEU A 263 -4.31 4.14 -13.38
N ARG A 264 -3.54 5.20 -13.16
CA ARG A 264 -2.67 5.79 -14.17
C ARG A 264 -1.23 5.82 -13.69
N GLN A 265 -0.31 5.69 -14.61
CA GLN A 265 1.12 5.82 -14.31
C GLN A 265 1.42 7.14 -13.58
N GLY A 266 2.24 7.04 -12.52
CA GLY A 266 2.64 8.18 -11.69
C GLY A 266 1.70 8.47 -10.52
N MET A 267 0.56 7.77 -10.39
CA MET A 267 -0.29 7.92 -9.20
C MET A 267 0.40 7.37 -7.96
N PHE A 268 0.33 8.12 -6.87
CA PHE A 268 0.70 7.64 -5.54
C PHE A 268 -0.43 6.82 -4.94
N VAL A 269 -0.05 5.74 -4.27
CA VAL A 269 -0.98 4.77 -3.70
C VAL A 269 -0.54 4.33 -2.32
N ALA A 270 -1.49 4.14 -1.42
CA ALA A 270 -1.26 3.43 -0.17
C ALA A 270 -1.39 1.92 -0.43
N VAL A 271 -0.40 1.18 0.02
CA VAL A 271 -0.26 -0.26 -0.22
C VAL A 271 -0.33 -0.99 1.12
N SER A 272 -1.20 -1.99 1.23
CA SER A 272 -1.30 -2.88 2.39
C SER A 272 -1.03 -4.31 1.94
N VAL A 273 0.13 -4.84 2.29
CA VAL A 273 0.49 -6.25 2.05
C VAL A 273 -0.13 -7.10 3.13
N LEU A 274 -1.00 -8.04 2.76
CA LEU A 274 -1.67 -8.93 3.69
C LEU A 274 -0.78 -10.14 3.97
N VAL A 275 -0.31 -10.25 5.21
CA VAL A 275 0.50 -11.41 5.62
C VAL A 275 -0.43 -12.60 5.83
N PRO A 276 -0.15 -13.78 5.24
CA PRO A 276 -0.91 -14.98 5.47
C PRO A 276 -0.82 -15.41 6.93
N GLY A 277 -1.94 -15.64 7.53
CA GLY A 277 -2.07 -16.05 8.92
C GLY A 277 -3.06 -15.15 9.65
N THR A 278 -3.90 -15.80 10.41
CA THR A 278 -4.82 -15.14 11.33
C THR A 278 -4.32 -15.38 12.73
N PHE A 279 -4.15 -14.32 13.48
CA PHE A 279 -3.77 -14.41 14.89
C PHE A 279 -4.99 -14.05 15.73
N GLU A 280 -5.33 -14.94 16.65
CA GLU A 280 -6.31 -14.59 17.67
C GLU A 280 -5.62 -13.71 18.71
N ARG A 281 -6.13 -12.52 18.88
CA ARG A 281 -5.65 -11.57 19.88
C ARG A 281 -6.82 -11.04 20.70
N VAL A 282 -6.54 -10.79 21.95
CA VAL A 282 -7.46 -10.06 22.80
C VAL A 282 -7.53 -8.62 22.30
N VAL A 283 -8.74 -8.14 22.03
CA VAL A 283 -8.98 -6.76 21.60
C VAL A 283 -9.84 -6.05 22.64
N ILE A 284 -9.54 -4.76 22.82
CA ILE A 284 -10.28 -3.87 23.70
C ILE A 284 -10.54 -2.54 23.00
N PRO A 285 -11.60 -1.79 23.37
CA PRO A 285 -11.78 -0.44 22.89
C PRO A 285 -10.60 0.45 23.28
N ALA A 286 -10.16 1.32 22.35
CA ALA A 286 -9.04 2.23 22.61
C ALA A 286 -9.30 3.17 23.79
N THR A 287 -10.57 3.43 24.12
CA THR A 287 -11.01 4.24 25.27
C THR A 287 -10.70 3.58 26.61
N ALA A 288 -10.49 2.26 26.64
CA ALA A 288 -10.13 1.52 27.86
C ALA A 288 -8.64 1.68 28.21
N VAL A 289 -7.80 2.09 27.28
CA VAL A 289 -6.35 2.19 27.46
C VAL A 289 -5.99 3.52 28.13
N ILE A 290 -5.21 3.43 29.18
CA ILE A 290 -4.63 4.57 29.89
C ILE A 290 -3.16 4.66 29.53
N PHE A 291 -2.82 5.72 28.79
CA PHE A 291 -1.45 6.01 28.39
C PHE A 291 -0.71 6.75 29.51
N ALA A 292 0.41 6.22 29.97
CA ALA A 292 1.23 6.85 30.95
C ALA A 292 2.72 6.75 30.58
N PRO A 293 3.57 7.72 30.99
CA PRO A 293 4.99 7.70 30.64
C PRO A 293 5.76 6.46 31.08
N TYR A 294 5.24 5.74 32.06
CA TYR A 294 5.83 4.53 32.64
C TYR A 294 5.22 3.25 32.10
N GLY A 295 4.27 3.32 31.19
CA GLY A 295 3.66 2.16 30.51
C GLY A 295 2.16 2.30 30.33
N ASP A 296 1.64 1.58 29.31
CA ASP A 296 0.23 1.52 29.02
C ASP A 296 -0.48 0.55 29.96
N SER A 297 -1.68 0.91 30.39
CA SER A 297 -2.43 0.10 31.39
C SER A 297 -3.94 0.13 31.12
N VAL A 298 -4.62 -0.84 31.69
CA VAL A 298 -6.08 -0.92 31.76
C VAL A 298 -6.52 -1.15 33.19
N PHE A 299 -7.75 -0.78 33.55
CA PHE A 299 -8.36 -1.21 34.78
C PHE A 299 -9.19 -2.45 34.53
N VAL A 300 -8.82 -3.55 35.22
CA VAL A 300 -9.58 -4.80 35.24
C VAL A 300 -10.46 -4.78 36.47
N VAL A 301 -11.72 -5.15 36.29
CA VAL A 301 -12.71 -5.17 37.39
C VAL A 301 -12.81 -6.60 37.96
N THR A 302 -12.46 -6.74 39.21
CA THR A 302 -12.54 -8.02 39.96
C THR A 302 -13.57 -7.91 41.09
N GLU A 303 -14.20 -9.01 41.40
CA GLU A 303 -15.10 -9.12 42.52
C GLU A 303 -14.34 -9.55 43.77
N VAL A 304 -14.37 -8.71 44.78
CA VAL A 304 -13.66 -8.96 46.05
C VAL A 304 -14.66 -9.13 47.17
N ALA A 305 -14.46 -10.16 47.98
CA ALA A 305 -15.28 -10.38 49.17
C ALA A 305 -14.98 -9.31 50.22
N ALA A 306 -15.99 -8.51 50.59
CA ALA A 306 -15.88 -7.49 51.62
C ALA A 306 -16.86 -7.79 52.78
N LYS A 307 -16.61 -7.16 53.92
CA LYS A 307 -17.42 -7.37 55.17
C LYS A 307 -18.92 -7.07 55.00
N LYS A 308 -19.29 -6.28 53.97
CA LYS A 308 -20.68 -5.88 53.67
C LYS A 308 -21.28 -6.55 52.41
N GLY A 309 -20.64 -7.60 51.88
CA GLY A 309 -21.03 -8.29 50.65
C GLY A 309 -20.00 -8.11 49.52
N PRO A 310 -20.15 -8.85 48.39
CA PRO A 310 -19.23 -8.77 47.29
C PRO A 310 -19.24 -7.35 46.70
N ARG A 311 -18.06 -6.82 46.43
CA ARG A 311 -17.89 -5.50 45.78
C ARG A 311 -16.99 -5.60 44.58
N LEU A 312 -17.20 -4.69 43.58
CA LEU A 312 -16.35 -4.58 42.43
C LEU A 312 -15.20 -3.61 42.70
N GLU A 313 -13.98 -4.08 42.43
CA GLU A 313 -12.76 -3.33 42.63
C GLU A 313 -11.99 -3.24 41.29
N ALA A 314 -11.53 -2.03 40.93
CA ALA A 314 -10.73 -1.78 39.73
C ALA A 314 -9.24 -1.94 40.06
N GLN A 315 -8.59 -2.90 39.43
CA GLN A 315 -7.16 -3.13 39.53
C GLN A 315 -6.44 -2.71 38.27
N GLN A 316 -5.41 -1.89 38.43
CA GLN A 316 -4.58 -1.45 37.30
C GLN A 316 -3.68 -2.59 36.87
N LYS A 317 -3.72 -2.92 35.57
CA LYS A 317 -2.93 -3.97 34.94
C LYS A 317 -2.15 -3.37 33.76
N PHE A 318 -0.83 -3.52 33.76
CA PHE A 318 0.01 -3.09 32.66
C PHE A 318 -0.16 -4.02 31.49
N ILE A 319 -0.22 -3.45 30.30
CA ILE A 319 -0.45 -4.15 29.04
C ILE A 319 0.58 -3.72 28.00
N ARG A 320 0.84 -4.61 27.04
CA ARG A 320 1.56 -4.25 25.82
C ARG A 320 0.56 -4.16 24.69
N LEU A 321 0.51 -2.97 24.06
CA LEU A 321 -0.37 -2.72 22.94
C LEU A 321 0.23 -3.30 21.65
N GLY A 322 -0.61 -3.89 20.83
CA GLY A 322 -0.32 -4.33 19.48
C GLY A 322 -0.97 -3.45 18.41
N GLN A 323 -1.36 -4.06 17.33
CA GLN A 323 -1.97 -3.37 16.18
C GLN A 323 -3.34 -2.79 16.53
N ARG A 324 -3.61 -1.58 16.04
CA ARG A 324 -4.92 -0.93 16.13
C ARG A 324 -5.76 -1.21 14.88
N GLU A 325 -7.01 -1.58 15.05
CA GLU A 325 -7.99 -1.78 13.98
C GLU A 325 -9.26 -0.97 14.27
N GLY A 326 -9.37 0.20 13.64
CA GLY A 326 -10.46 1.14 13.92
C GLY A 326 -10.44 1.64 15.36
N ASP A 327 -11.54 1.39 16.10
CA ASP A 327 -11.69 1.77 17.51
C ASP A 327 -11.17 0.70 18.48
N LEU A 328 -10.70 -0.45 17.97
CA LEU A 328 -10.17 -1.53 18.78
C LEU A 328 -8.64 -1.55 18.74
N VAL A 329 -8.04 -1.94 19.87
CA VAL A 329 -6.60 -2.15 20.02
C VAL A 329 -6.36 -3.59 20.44
N ALA A 330 -5.46 -4.27 19.74
CA ALA A 330 -5.02 -5.60 20.09
C ALA A 330 -4.07 -5.53 21.29
N ILE A 331 -4.15 -6.53 22.17
CA ILE A 331 -3.26 -6.67 23.31
C ILE A 331 -2.29 -7.82 23.03
N GLU A 332 -1.01 -7.54 23.09
CA GLU A 332 0.04 -8.54 22.93
C GLU A 332 0.31 -9.29 24.22
N GLU A 333 0.37 -8.56 25.33
CA GLU A 333 0.66 -9.10 26.67
C GLU A 333 -0.12 -8.34 27.73
N GLY A 334 -0.47 -9.01 28.81
CA GLY A 334 -0.97 -8.38 30.03
C GLY A 334 -2.47 -8.49 30.25
N LEU A 335 -3.29 -8.99 29.31
CA LEU A 335 -4.74 -9.15 29.48
C LEU A 335 -5.21 -10.49 28.89
N ALA A 336 -6.10 -11.19 29.61
CA ALA A 336 -6.73 -12.41 29.13
C ALA A 336 -8.10 -12.12 28.49
N ALA A 337 -8.56 -13.03 27.62
CA ALA A 337 -9.91 -12.95 27.06
C ALA A 337 -10.96 -13.21 28.16
N GLY A 338 -12.06 -12.44 28.12
CA GLY A 338 -13.15 -12.54 29.09
C GLY A 338 -12.92 -11.74 30.39
N GLU A 339 -11.77 -11.06 30.55
CA GLU A 339 -11.59 -10.16 31.69
C GLU A 339 -12.47 -8.91 31.51
N ARG A 340 -13.15 -8.52 32.58
CA ARG A 340 -13.97 -7.31 32.63
C ARG A 340 -13.07 -6.10 32.78
N ILE A 341 -13.15 -5.17 31.83
CA ILE A 341 -12.33 -3.95 31.78
C ILE A 341 -13.19 -2.69 31.86
N VAL A 342 -12.60 -1.62 32.38
CA VAL A 342 -13.24 -0.31 32.37
C VAL A 342 -12.98 0.37 31.02
N THR A 343 -14.05 0.72 30.28
CA THR A 343 -13.96 1.38 28.98
C THR A 343 -14.15 2.88 29.06
N ILE A 344 -14.94 3.37 30.04
CA ILE A 344 -15.19 4.80 30.27
C ILE A 344 -15.07 5.09 31.77
N GLY A 345 -14.43 6.21 32.12
CA GLY A 345 -14.28 6.67 33.49
C GLY A 345 -12.98 6.24 34.16
N GLY A 346 -12.11 5.53 33.46
CA GLY A 346 -10.84 5.04 33.99
C GLY A 346 -9.91 6.13 34.56
N PHE A 347 -9.99 7.37 34.03
CA PHE A 347 -9.17 8.51 34.49
C PHE A 347 -9.45 8.96 35.93
N LYS A 348 -10.59 8.57 36.50
CA LYS A 348 -10.96 8.85 37.91
C LYS A 348 -10.43 7.81 38.86
N LEU A 349 -10.04 6.63 38.35
CA LEU A 349 -9.73 5.47 39.15
C LEU A 349 -8.28 5.48 39.63
N ARG A 350 -8.09 4.88 40.79
CA ARG A 350 -6.79 4.46 41.33
C ARG A 350 -6.80 2.96 41.53
N ASN A 351 -5.63 2.37 41.62
CA ASN A 351 -5.55 0.94 41.92
C ASN A 351 -6.28 0.62 43.22
N GLY A 352 -7.22 -0.33 43.19
CA GLY A 352 -8.08 -0.72 44.32
C GLY A 352 -9.34 0.18 44.48
N SER A 353 -9.65 1.07 43.55
CA SER A 353 -10.88 1.89 43.61
C SER A 353 -12.13 1.02 43.57
N HIS A 354 -13.11 1.34 44.41
CA HIS A 354 -14.43 0.73 44.40
C HIS A 354 -15.25 1.28 43.22
N VAL A 355 -15.80 0.39 42.40
CA VAL A 355 -16.53 0.76 41.20
C VAL A 355 -17.93 0.18 41.16
N VAL A 356 -18.85 0.88 40.49
CA VAL A 356 -20.20 0.40 40.19
C VAL A 356 -20.40 0.52 38.67
N ALA A 357 -20.95 -0.54 38.08
CA ALA A 357 -21.29 -0.56 36.68
C ALA A 357 -22.39 0.47 36.42
N GLY A 358 -22.07 1.47 35.58
CA GLY A 358 -23.04 2.41 35.04
C GLY A 358 -23.46 1.98 33.63
N GLU A 359 -24.61 2.46 33.18
CA GLU A 359 -25.02 2.23 31.79
C GLU A 359 -24.02 2.89 30.83
N SER A 360 -23.51 2.08 29.89
CA SER A 360 -22.66 2.54 28.81
C SER A 360 -23.48 3.40 27.85
N SER A 361 -23.46 4.72 28.02
CA SER A 361 -23.95 5.63 27.01
C SER A 361 -22.85 5.94 26.00
N VAL A 362 -22.27 4.92 25.36
CA VAL A 362 -21.52 5.13 24.13
C VAL A 362 -22.52 5.19 23.00
N PRO A 363 -22.70 6.35 22.33
CA PRO A 363 -23.47 6.39 21.08
C PRO A 363 -22.74 5.47 20.10
N ALA A 364 -23.41 4.45 19.59
CA ALA A 364 -22.89 3.62 18.52
C ALA A 364 -22.36 4.53 17.42
N SER A 365 -21.05 4.50 17.19
CA SER A 365 -20.27 5.13 16.12
C SER A 365 -20.99 6.23 15.33
N ALA A 366 -21.04 7.44 15.86
CA ALA A 366 -21.20 8.61 15.03
C ALA A 366 -19.92 8.75 14.20
N LYS A 367 -20.04 8.50 12.88
CA LYS A 367 -18.96 8.85 11.94
C LYS A 367 -18.62 10.33 12.18
N PRO A 368 -17.37 10.70 12.46
CA PRO A 368 -17.01 12.10 12.56
C PRO A 368 -17.23 12.75 11.20
N THR A 369 -18.25 13.56 11.08
CA THR A 369 -18.42 14.49 9.96
C THR A 369 -17.47 15.64 10.23
N PRO A 370 -16.49 15.93 9.34
CA PRO A 370 -15.68 17.13 9.49
C PRO A 370 -16.59 18.34 9.42
N ALA A 371 -16.52 19.23 10.42
CA ALA A 371 -17.16 20.53 10.34
C ALA A 371 -16.44 21.32 9.24
N GLU A 372 -17.12 21.61 8.15
CA GLU A 372 -16.71 22.61 7.17
C GLU A 372 -16.53 23.95 7.86
N LYS A 373 -15.34 24.54 7.71
CA LYS A 373 -15.08 25.96 7.88
C LYS A 373 -14.57 26.52 6.56
#